data_926d87c58a374a973e7b44cbc08c6bc9
#
_entry.id   926d87c58a374a973e7b44cbc08c6bc9
#
_cell.length_a   1.000
_cell.length_b   1.000
_cell.length_c   1.000
_cell.angle_alpha   90.00
_cell.angle_beta   90.00
_cell.angle_gamma   90.00
#
_symmetry.space_group_name_H-M   'P 1'
#
loop_
_entity.id
_entity.type
_entity.pdbx_description
1 polymer ?
#
loop_
_entity_poly.entity_id
_entity_poly.type
_entity_poly.pdbx_seq_one_letter_code
_entity_poly.pdbx_strand_id
1 'polypeptide(L)'
;MSTQKFATNALHAGHDVKQTGGTRAVPIYQTTSYVFNDSDHAANLFSLKELGFIYTRLNNPTNQILQERLASLEGGTGAVVFASGTAAISTGLLTLLKAGDHIVASSSLYGGTYNLLNVTLPRLGITTTFVDASNPDNFAKAVQDNTRAFFVESLGNPKLDVLDLKGISKHAKKTEVPFIVDNTVATPALLNPIEHGANIVIHSLTKYIGGQGNSLGGAIIDAGTFNWANGKFPEFTEPSAGYHGLVYHETLGAASYTFKLILEGLRDFGGALSPTNAFNIIQGLETLDIRIKKHSENALNIAAWLEEQSEVAWVNYPGLESSKYNKLAKTYLPKGQSGIVTFGVKGGYEAAKKVSDNTKLFSLLANIGDTKSLIIHPASTTHQQLSEQAQESAGVTNDLIRLSVGLENLEDLKSDLKDAFLTI
;
A
#
# COMPACT_ATOMS: atom_id res chain seq x y z
N MET A 1 2.03 18.28 -13.51
CA MET A 1 1.52 16.89 -13.72
C MET A 1 1.76 16.50 -15.17
N SER A 2 2.17 15.26 -15.42
CA SER A 2 2.33 14.74 -16.78
C SER A 2 0.98 14.74 -17.51
N THR A 3 0.98 15.18 -18.77
CA THR A 3 -0.21 15.10 -19.66
C THR A 3 -0.40 13.69 -20.23
N GLN A 4 0.55 12.80 -20.00
CA GLN A 4 0.56 11.44 -20.53
C GLN A 4 -0.38 10.52 -19.74
N LYS A 5 -0.90 9.50 -20.43
CA LYS A 5 -1.78 8.49 -19.83
C LYS A 5 -0.99 7.51 -18.97
N PHE A 6 -1.67 6.77 -18.09
CA PHE A 6 -1.10 5.86 -17.10
C PHE A 6 -0.04 4.91 -17.69
N ALA A 7 -0.38 4.15 -18.74
CA ALA A 7 0.55 3.18 -19.35
C ALA A 7 1.84 3.82 -19.87
N THR A 8 1.77 5.04 -20.43
CA THR A 8 2.95 5.79 -20.89
C THR A 8 3.80 6.25 -19.70
N ASN A 9 3.17 6.78 -18.65
CA ASN A 9 3.87 7.19 -17.43
C ASN A 9 4.52 6.00 -16.72
N ALA A 10 3.87 4.84 -16.69
CA ALA A 10 4.43 3.62 -16.11
C ALA A 10 5.74 3.19 -16.78
N LEU A 11 5.90 3.49 -18.08
CA LEU A 11 7.10 3.15 -18.87
C LEU A 11 8.18 4.23 -18.82
N HIS A 12 7.80 5.52 -18.72
CA HIS A 12 8.72 6.62 -19.03
C HIS A 12 8.96 7.62 -17.90
N ALA A 13 8.01 7.77 -16.96
CA ALA A 13 8.17 8.77 -15.91
C ALA A 13 9.42 8.52 -15.06
N GLY A 14 10.13 9.58 -14.72
CA GLY A 14 11.33 9.56 -13.87
C GLY A 14 12.62 9.10 -14.56
N HIS A 15 12.59 8.59 -15.78
CA HIS A 15 13.82 8.15 -16.49
C HIS A 15 14.17 9.10 -17.63
N ASP A 16 15.09 10.04 -17.36
CA ASP A 16 15.75 10.83 -18.40
C ASP A 16 17.01 10.10 -18.89
N VAL A 17 16.94 9.55 -20.11
CA VAL A 17 18.06 8.81 -20.73
C VAL A 17 19.33 9.63 -20.87
N LYS A 18 19.24 10.97 -20.96
CA LYS A 18 20.41 11.85 -21.04
C LYS A 18 21.20 11.87 -19.73
N GLN A 19 20.51 11.80 -18.60
CA GLN A 19 21.13 11.78 -17.28
C GLN A 19 21.70 10.40 -16.90
N THR A 20 21.31 9.35 -17.62
CA THR A 20 21.77 7.98 -17.39
C THR A 20 22.73 7.47 -18.48
N GLY A 21 23.46 8.37 -19.14
CA GLY A 21 24.48 8.01 -20.16
C GLY A 21 23.89 7.42 -21.45
N GLY A 22 22.63 7.72 -21.77
CA GLY A 22 21.96 7.24 -22.99
C GLY A 22 21.43 5.81 -22.87
N THR A 23 21.38 5.22 -21.68
CA THR A 23 20.90 3.85 -21.48
C THR A 23 19.40 3.74 -21.70
N ARG A 24 18.96 2.69 -22.39
CA ARG A 24 17.52 2.42 -22.60
C ARG A 24 16.86 1.85 -21.37
N ALA A 25 17.53 0.93 -20.68
CA ALA A 25 17.08 0.41 -19.38
C ALA A 25 17.54 1.34 -18.26
N VAL A 26 16.76 1.37 -17.16
CA VAL A 26 17.16 2.07 -15.94
C VAL A 26 18.44 1.43 -15.37
N PRO A 27 19.54 2.19 -15.14
CA PRO A 27 20.76 1.63 -14.56
C PRO A 27 20.59 1.28 -13.09
N ILE A 28 21.30 0.25 -12.63
CA ILE A 28 21.40 -0.08 -11.20
C ILE A 28 22.65 0.60 -10.62
N TYR A 29 22.46 1.62 -9.80
CA TYR A 29 23.54 2.28 -9.07
C TYR A 29 23.82 1.55 -7.74
N GLN A 30 24.56 0.45 -7.83
CA GLN A 30 24.91 -0.40 -6.67
C GLN A 30 26.10 0.17 -5.93
N THR A 31 25.87 1.24 -5.15
CA THR A 31 26.89 1.91 -4.34
C THR A 31 26.32 2.32 -2.97
N THR A 32 27.17 2.45 -1.97
CA THR A 32 26.80 2.97 -0.65
C THR A 32 26.87 4.49 -0.58
N SER A 33 27.85 5.11 -1.24
CA SER A 33 28.18 6.54 -1.10
C SER A 33 28.64 7.14 -2.41
N TYR A 34 28.65 8.46 -2.47
CA TYR A 34 29.02 9.24 -3.65
C TYR A 34 30.18 10.17 -3.31
N VAL A 35 31.09 10.38 -4.28
CA VAL A 35 32.27 11.24 -4.12
C VAL A 35 31.83 12.71 -4.27
N PHE A 36 32.28 13.56 -3.37
CA PHE A 36 32.11 15.00 -3.44
C PHE A 36 33.23 15.64 -4.26
N ASN A 37 32.97 16.82 -4.86
CA ASN A 37 33.98 17.57 -5.59
C ASN A 37 35.06 18.10 -4.65
N ASP A 38 34.60 18.64 -3.48
CA ASP A 38 35.42 19.21 -2.42
C ASP A 38 34.62 19.27 -1.10
N SER A 39 35.19 19.83 -0.05
CA SER A 39 34.56 19.98 1.26
C SER A 39 33.41 21.00 1.25
N ASP A 40 33.45 22.02 0.42
CA ASP A 40 32.38 23.02 0.30
C ASP A 40 31.16 22.46 -0.39
N HIS A 41 31.36 21.67 -1.48
CA HIS A 41 30.29 20.91 -2.11
C HIS A 41 29.64 19.94 -1.11
N ALA A 42 30.42 19.19 -0.32
CA ALA A 42 29.90 18.33 0.72
C ALA A 42 29.05 19.12 1.73
N ALA A 43 29.54 20.25 2.24
CA ALA A 43 28.83 21.10 3.20
C ALA A 43 27.51 21.65 2.62
N ASN A 44 27.48 22.01 1.34
CA ASN A 44 26.28 22.49 0.64
C ASN A 44 25.21 21.39 0.56
N LEU A 45 25.59 20.16 0.22
CA LEU A 45 24.69 19.01 0.17
C LEU A 45 24.10 18.69 1.55
N PHE A 46 24.92 18.64 2.60
CA PHE A 46 24.46 18.37 3.96
C PHE A 46 23.57 19.48 4.55
N SER A 47 23.76 20.73 4.11
CA SER A 47 22.95 21.88 4.53
C SER A 47 21.73 22.14 3.61
N LEU A 48 21.47 21.29 2.63
CA LEU A 48 20.40 21.44 1.60
C LEU A 48 20.49 22.74 0.78
N LYS A 49 21.64 23.38 0.72
CA LYS A 49 21.89 24.49 -0.20
C LYS A 49 22.03 24.03 -1.64
N GLU A 50 22.42 22.78 -1.82
CA GLU A 50 22.49 22.08 -3.09
C GLU A 50 21.82 20.70 -2.95
N LEU A 51 21.16 20.20 -3.99
CA LEU A 51 20.58 18.86 -4.02
C LEU A 51 21.51 17.93 -4.78
N GLY A 52 21.75 16.73 -4.23
CA GLY A 52 22.60 15.72 -4.87
C GLY A 52 22.64 14.42 -4.07
N PHE A 53 23.45 13.48 -4.57
CA PHE A 53 23.57 12.16 -3.95
C PHE A 53 24.69 12.17 -2.91
N ILE A 54 24.39 11.68 -1.71
CA ILE A 54 25.32 11.60 -0.58
C ILE A 54 25.57 10.14 -0.22
N TYR A 55 24.51 9.43 0.09
CA TYR A 55 24.55 8.06 0.59
C TYR A 55 23.25 7.32 0.23
N THR A 56 23.35 6.09 -0.24
CA THR A 56 22.21 5.33 -0.82
C THR A 56 21.05 5.15 0.16
N ARG A 57 21.28 5.15 1.48
CA ARG A 57 20.18 5.12 2.46
C ARG A 57 19.27 6.36 2.34
N LEU A 58 19.80 7.53 2.00
CA LEU A 58 19.03 8.76 1.83
C LEU A 58 18.47 8.89 0.41
N ASN A 59 19.33 8.71 -0.58
CA ASN A 59 19.01 8.86 -1.98
C ASN A 59 19.92 8.02 -2.88
N ASN A 60 19.37 7.56 -4.00
CA ASN A 60 20.10 6.76 -4.99
C ASN A 60 19.42 6.98 -6.37
N PRO A 61 20.15 7.12 -7.48
CA PRO A 61 19.56 7.41 -8.79
C PRO A 61 18.52 6.36 -9.24
N THR A 62 18.74 5.07 -8.98
CA THR A 62 17.77 4.01 -9.32
C THR A 62 16.49 4.17 -8.50
N ASN A 63 16.62 4.42 -7.20
CA ASN A 63 15.48 4.63 -6.29
C ASN A 63 14.72 5.90 -6.65
N GLN A 64 15.42 6.97 -7.04
CA GLN A 64 14.81 8.23 -7.47
C GLN A 64 13.90 8.03 -8.68
N ILE A 65 14.33 7.29 -9.69
CA ILE A 65 13.51 6.97 -10.87
C ILE A 65 12.21 6.26 -10.45
N LEU A 66 12.30 5.30 -9.53
CA LEU A 66 11.11 4.62 -8.98
C LEU A 66 10.20 5.59 -8.23
N GLN A 67 10.76 6.47 -7.39
CA GLN A 67 10.02 7.48 -6.63
C GLN A 67 9.26 8.44 -7.55
N GLU A 68 9.95 9.02 -8.54
CA GLU A 68 9.34 9.95 -9.50
C GLU A 68 8.24 9.28 -10.32
N ARG A 69 8.43 8.01 -10.71
CA ARG A 69 7.43 7.23 -11.44
C ARG A 69 6.19 6.97 -10.59
N LEU A 70 6.35 6.54 -9.34
CA LEU A 70 5.24 6.31 -8.41
C LEU A 70 4.48 7.61 -8.11
N ALA A 71 5.18 8.72 -7.85
CA ALA A 71 4.56 10.02 -7.66
C ALA A 71 3.73 10.44 -8.88
N SER A 72 4.27 10.26 -10.10
CA SER A 72 3.56 10.56 -11.35
C SER A 72 2.29 9.70 -11.53
N LEU A 73 2.34 8.42 -11.17
CA LEU A 73 1.23 7.48 -11.34
C LEU A 73 0.11 7.69 -10.32
N GLU A 74 0.42 8.09 -9.09
CA GLU A 74 -0.55 8.42 -8.05
C GLU A 74 -1.04 9.86 -8.09
N GLY A 75 -0.35 10.75 -8.84
CA GLY A 75 -0.66 12.17 -8.89
C GLY A 75 -0.12 12.96 -7.69
N GLY A 76 0.90 12.44 -7.00
CA GLY A 76 1.57 13.08 -5.89
C GLY A 76 2.64 14.09 -6.31
N THR A 77 3.09 14.91 -5.36
CA THR A 77 4.19 15.89 -5.54
C THR A 77 5.55 15.27 -5.27
N GLY A 78 5.60 14.18 -4.49
CA GLY A 78 6.81 13.45 -4.17
C GLY A 78 6.52 12.03 -3.70
N ALA A 79 7.54 11.18 -3.75
CA ALA A 79 7.48 9.84 -3.18
C ALA A 79 8.80 9.45 -2.52
N VAL A 80 8.73 8.57 -1.53
CA VAL A 80 9.89 7.99 -0.85
C VAL A 80 9.72 6.48 -0.82
N VAL A 81 10.78 5.73 -1.18
CA VAL A 81 10.77 4.26 -1.19
C VAL A 81 11.49 3.65 0.00
N PHE A 82 10.99 2.51 0.46
CA PHE A 82 11.40 1.82 1.68
C PHE A 82 11.65 0.32 1.42
N ALA A 83 12.36 -0.33 2.31
CA ALA A 83 12.68 -1.76 2.23
C ALA A 83 11.46 -2.69 2.20
N SER A 84 10.30 -2.24 2.70
CA SER A 84 9.04 -2.99 2.69
C SER A 84 7.83 -2.06 2.88
N GLY A 85 6.62 -2.56 2.59
CA GLY A 85 5.38 -1.84 2.90
C GLY A 85 5.24 -1.53 4.39
N THR A 86 5.61 -2.47 5.26
CA THR A 86 5.58 -2.26 6.72
C THR A 86 6.59 -1.19 7.15
N ALA A 87 7.80 -1.15 6.54
CA ALA A 87 8.76 -0.09 6.78
C ALA A 87 8.23 1.29 6.33
N ALA A 88 7.51 1.35 5.21
CA ALA A 88 6.84 2.57 4.76
C ALA A 88 5.77 3.02 5.77
N ILE A 89 4.87 2.12 6.20
CA ILE A 89 3.81 2.45 7.17
C ILE A 89 4.42 2.93 8.50
N SER A 90 5.33 2.14 9.09
CA SER A 90 5.91 2.48 10.40
C SER A 90 6.73 3.77 10.35
N THR A 91 7.60 3.94 9.35
CA THR A 91 8.39 5.17 9.20
C THR A 91 7.48 6.37 8.92
N GLY A 92 6.49 6.22 8.04
CA GLY A 92 5.55 7.28 7.72
C GLY A 92 4.78 7.78 8.94
N LEU A 93 4.26 6.86 9.74
CA LEU A 93 3.55 7.20 10.97
C LEU A 93 4.48 7.82 12.03
N LEU A 94 5.66 7.24 12.27
CA LEU A 94 6.62 7.76 13.26
C LEU A 94 7.27 9.09 12.84
N THR A 95 7.23 9.45 11.57
CA THR A 95 7.64 10.78 11.09
C THR A 95 6.57 11.85 11.37
N LEU A 96 5.31 11.44 11.52
CA LEU A 96 4.17 12.33 11.80
C LEU A 96 3.79 12.40 13.27
N LEU A 97 3.98 11.31 14.02
CA LEU A 97 3.38 11.07 15.32
C LEU A 97 4.43 10.92 16.40
N LYS A 98 4.07 11.34 17.58
CA LYS A 98 4.86 11.21 18.82
C LYS A 98 4.04 10.58 19.94
N ALA A 99 4.69 10.29 21.07
CA ALA A 99 4.00 9.83 22.28
C ALA A 99 2.89 10.81 22.70
N GLY A 100 1.73 10.28 23.00
CA GLY A 100 0.51 11.01 23.31
C GLY A 100 -0.42 11.23 22.13
N ASP A 101 -0.01 10.96 20.88
CA ASP A 101 -0.85 11.11 19.70
C ASP A 101 -1.81 9.93 19.51
N HIS A 102 -2.87 10.20 18.75
CA HIS A 102 -3.94 9.25 18.47
C HIS A 102 -4.22 9.13 16.96
N ILE A 103 -4.55 7.91 16.53
CA ILE A 103 -4.96 7.57 15.15
C ILE A 103 -6.40 7.06 15.17
N VAL A 104 -7.22 7.44 14.18
CA VAL A 104 -8.48 6.74 13.86
C VAL A 104 -8.23 5.88 12.62
N ALA A 105 -8.41 4.58 12.75
CA ALA A 105 -8.12 3.63 11.68
C ALA A 105 -9.32 2.73 11.36
N SER A 106 -9.42 2.27 10.12
CA SER A 106 -10.34 1.19 9.76
C SER A 106 -10.03 -0.08 10.56
N SER A 107 -11.06 -0.81 10.99
CA SER A 107 -10.89 -2.16 11.57
C SER A 107 -10.52 -3.22 10.51
N SER A 108 -10.77 -2.93 9.23
CA SER A 108 -10.45 -3.79 8.10
C SER A 108 -9.08 -3.42 7.53
N LEU A 109 -8.02 -3.97 8.09
CA LEU A 109 -6.63 -3.75 7.69
C LEU A 109 -5.90 -5.08 7.54
N TYR A 110 -4.83 -5.06 6.77
CA TYR A 110 -3.83 -6.14 6.77
C TYR A 110 -3.38 -6.46 8.20
N GLY A 111 -3.32 -7.75 8.56
CA GLY A 111 -3.03 -8.18 9.93
C GLY A 111 -1.73 -7.59 10.52
N GLY A 112 -0.69 -7.40 9.71
CA GLY A 112 0.55 -6.76 10.15
C GLY A 112 0.36 -5.28 10.48
N THR A 113 -0.44 -4.55 9.72
CA THR A 113 -0.78 -3.15 9.99
C THR A 113 -1.67 -3.03 11.24
N TYR A 114 -2.66 -3.91 11.38
CA TYR A 114 -3.49 -3.97 12.59
C TYR A 114 -2.62 -4.20 13.83
N ASN A 115 -1.71 -5.18 13.80
CA ASN A 115 -0.81 -5.46 14.91
C ASN A 115 0.15 -4.30 15.22
N LEU A 116 0.68 -3.63 14.18
CA LEU A 116 1.50 -2.43 14.36
C LEU A 116 0.73 -1.35 15.13
N LEU A 117 -0.50 -1.05 14.71
CA LEU A 117 -1.34 0.00 15.30
C LEU A 117 -1.86 -0.38 16.69
N ASN A 118 -2.21 -1.65 16.91
CA ASN A 118 -2.85 -2.12 18.15
C ASN A 118 -1.88 -2.52 19.26
N VAL A 119 -0.68 -2.98 18.90
CA VAL A 119 0.28 -3.56 19.86
C VAL A 119 1.60 -2.79 19.90
N THR A 120 2.18 -2.49 18.72
CA THR A 120 3.54 -1.94 18.66
C THR A 120 3.55 -0.44 18.96
N LEU A 121 2.71 0.35 18.32
CA LEU A 121 2.64 1.80 18.53
C LEU A 121 2.22 2.22 19.94
N PRO A 122 1.31 1.50 20.64
CA PRO A 122 1.01 1.80 22.05
C PRO A 122 2.24 1.71 22.97
N ARG A 123 3.21 0.85 22.68
CA ARG A 123 4.50 0.79 23.41
C ARG A 123 5.34 2.04 23.23
N LEU A 124 5.08 2.81 22.18
CA LEU A 124 5.70 4.11 21.88
C LEU A 124 4.81 5.29 22.31
N GLY A 125 3.71 5.01 23.03
CA GLY A 125 2.77 6.01 23.51
C GLY A 125 1.78 6.54 22.47
N ILE A 126 1.65 5.91 21.30
CA ILE A 126 0.71 6.28 20.24
C ILE A 126 -0.49 5.33 20.30
N THR A 127 -1.70 5.87 20.41
CA THR A 127 -2.93 5.09 20.54
C THR A 127 -3.74 5.05 19.25
N THR A 128 -4.59 4.02 19.08
CA THR A 128 -5.44 3.88 17.91
C THR A 128 -6.85 3.50 18.30
N THR A 129 -7.86 4.19 17.74
CA THR A 129 -9.25 3.75 17.76
C THR A 129 -9.61 3.14 16.40
N PHE A 130 -9.98 1.86 16.41
CA PHE A 130 -10.47 1.16 15.22
C PHE A 130 -11.96 1.37 15.05
N VAL A 131 -12.38 1.65 13.81
CA VAL A 131 -13.79 1.90 13.45
C VAL A 131 -14.23 1.04 12.27
N ASP A 132 -15.53 0.75 12.19
CA ASP A 132 -16.12 0.22 10.98
C ASP A 132 -16.16 1.32 9.91
N ALA A 133 -15.28 1.21 8.92
CA ALA A 133 -15.09 2.19 7.86
C ALA A 133 -16.20 2.14 6.78
N SER A 134 -17.14 1.19 6.85
CA SER A 134 -18.31 1.15 5.96
C SER A 134 -19.22 2.38 6.13
N ASN A 135 -19.17 3.02 7.30
CA ASN A 135 -19.82 4.30 7.57
C ASN A 135 -18.75 5.37 7.89
N PRO A 136 -18.52 6.36 6.98
CA PRO A 136 -17.57 7.43 7.19
C PRO A 136 -17.76 8.24 8.48
N ASP A 137 -19.01 8.38 8.97
CA ASP A 137 -19.30 9.11 10.21
C ASP A 137 -18.67 8.50 11.46
N ASN A 138 -18.31 7.22 11.43
CA ASN A 138 -17.64 6.55 12.53
C ASN A 138 -16.24 7.12 12.78
N PHE A 139 -15.56 7.63 11.73
CA PHE A 139 -14.30 8.34 11.90
C PHE A 139 -14.48 9.61 12.72
N ALA A 140 -15.51 10.42 12.41
CA ALA A 140 -15.77 11.65 13.13
C ALA A 140 -16.12 11.41 14.61
N LYS A 141 -16.86 10.33 14.90
CA LYS A 141 -17.24 9.95 16.28
C LYS A 141 -16.06 9.48 17.14
N ALA A 142 -15.00 8.96 16.49
CA ALA A 142 -13.81 8.45 17.16
C ALA A 142 -12.70 9.50 17.35
N VAL A 143 -12.90 10.72 16.85
CA VAL A 143 -11.94 11.82 17.00
C VAL A 143 -11.75 12.20 18.46
N GLN A 144 -10.51 12.40 18.86
CA GLN A 144 -10.06 12.92 20.16
C GLN A 144 -9.24 14.19 19.92
N ASP A 145 -8.96 14.99 20.94
CA ASP A 145 -8.18 16.23 20.84
C ASP A 145 -6.75 15.99 20.31
N ASN A 146 -6.20 14.82 20.65
CA ASN A 146 -4.88 14.37 20.24
C ASN A 146 -4.89 13.53 18.94
N THR A 147 -6.01 13.45 18.21
CA THR A 147 -6.05 12.76 16.90
C THR A 147 -5.17 13.50 15.91
N ARG A 148 -4.30 12.74 15.21
CA ARG A 148 -3.32 13.27 14.26
C ARG A 148 -3.38 12.62 12.88
N ALA A 149 -4.09 11.51 12.69
CA ALA A 149 -4.22 10.87 11.39
C ALA A 149 -5.50 10.04 11.30
N PHE A 150 -6.03 9.91 10.07
CA PHE A 150 -6.98 8.87 9.67
C PHE A 150 -6.27 7.88 8.77
N PHE A 151 -6.44 6.57 9.00
CA PHE A 151 -5.77 5.51 8.25
C PHE A 151 -6.77 4.46 7.76
N VAL A 152 -6.71 4.14 6.44
CA VAL A 152 -7.54 3.09 5.81
C VAL A 152 -6.76 2.33 4.75
N GLU A 153 -7.27 1.15 4.34
CA GLU A 153 -6.94 0.51 3.07
C GLU A 153 -8.00 0.84 2.02
N SER A 154 -7.60 1.11 0.79
CA SER A 154 -8.54 1.44 -0.31
C SER A 154 -9.45 0.27 -0.68
N LEU A 155 -8.93 -0.95 -0.54
CA LEU A 155 -9.61 -2.22 -0.70
C LEU A 155 -9.06 -3.17 0.36
N GLY A 156 -9.89 -3.54 1.33
CA GLY A 156 -9.48 -4.32 2.49
C GLY A 156 -9.05 -5.74 2.14
N ASN A 157 -8.16 -6.32 2.95
CA ASN A 157 -7.68 -7.69 2.81
C ASN A 157 -7.67 -8.40 4.17
N PRO A 158 -8.47 -9.47 4.36
CA PRO A 158 -9.18 -10.27 3.34
C PRO A 158 -10.64 -9.87 3.07
N LYS A 159 -11.18 -8.88 3.77
CA LYS A 159 -12.62 -8.55 3.77
C LYS A 159 -13.13 -8.00 2.43
N LEU A 160 -12.24 -7.45 1.59
CA LEU A 160 -12.55 -6.84 0.27
C LEU A 160 -13.63 -5.75 0.34
N ASP A 161 -13.73 -5.06 1.47
CA ASP A 161 -14.59 -3.90 1.61
C ASP A 161 -14.06 -2.72 0.79
N VAL A 162 -14.94 -2.11 0.03
CA VAL A 162 -14.68 -0.87 -0.72
C VAL A 162 -15.25 0.28 0.08
N LEU A 163 -14.42 1.28 0.35
CA LEU A 163 -14.75 2.38 1.24
C LEU A 163 -15.22 3.63 0.47
N ASP A 164 -16.08 4.44 1.10
CA ASP A 164 -16.38 5.79 0.63
C ASP A 164 -15.24 6.76 1.02
N LEU A 165 -14.17 6.76 0.22
CA LEU A 165 -12.98 7.58 0.45
C LEU A 165 -13.31 9.07 0.52
N LYS A 166 -14.22 9.56 -0.31
CA LYS A 166 -14.64 10.98 -0.29
C LYS A 166 -15.38 11.33 0.99
N GLY A 167 -16.21 10.42 1.50
CA GLY A 167 -16.91 10.59 2.78
C GLY A 167 -15.91 10.68 3.94
N ILE A 168 -14.96 9.76 4.02
CA ILE A 168 -13.92 9.75 5.06
C ILE A 168 -13.03 11.00 4.95
N SER A 169 -12.61 11.37 3.73
CA SER A 169 -11.79 12.56 3.48
C SER A 169 -12.44 13.87 3.97
N LYS A 170 -13.78 14.01 3.85
CA LYS A 170 -14.49 15.17 4.39
C LYS A 170 -14.33 15.28 5.91
N HIS A 171 -14.38 14.16 6.62
CA HIS A 171 -14.18 14.16 8.08
C HIS A 171 -12.72 14.43 8.44
N ALA A 172 -11.75 13.86 7.73
CA ALA A 172 -10.33 14.15 7.92
C ALA A 172 -10.03 15.65 7.73
N LYS A 173 -10.56 16.24 6.66
CA LYS A 173 -10.44 17.68 6.39
C LYS A 173 -11.07 18.54 7.47
N LYS A 174 -12.27 18.18 7.97
CA LYS A 174 -12.94 18.90 9.07
C LYS A 174 -12.18 18.79 10.39
N THR A 175 -11.52 17.64 10.62
CA THR A 175 -10.69 17.38 11.80
C THR A 175 -9.29 17.99 11.66
N GLU A 176 -8.92 18.46 10.44
CA GLU A 176 -7.59 19.00 10.12
C GLU A 176 -6.46 18.00 10.42
N VAL A 177 -6.66 16.73 10.02
CA VAL A 177 -5.66 15.68 10.10
C VAL A 177 -5.43 15.07 8.72
N PRO A 178 -4.20 14.55 8.42
CA PRO A 178 -3.94 13.90 7.15
C PRO A 178 -4.77 12.61 7.02
N PHE A 179 -5.30 12.40 5.81
CA PHE A 179 -5.96 11.18 5.39
C PHE A 179 -4.94 10.29 4.68
N ILE A 180 -4.62 9.15 5.30
CA ILE A 180 -3.63 8.18 4.84
C ILE A 180 -4.37 6.97 4.27
N VAL A 181 -4.03 6.59 3.04
CA VAL A 181 -4.65 5.46 2.35
C VAL A 181 -3.58 4.47 1.90
N ASP A 182 -3.61 3.25 2.40
CA ASP A 182 -2.85 2.15 1.83
C ASP A 182 -3.57 1.65 0.56
N ASN A 183 -2.95 1.85 -0.59
CA ASN A 183 -3.50 1.54 -1.91
C ASN A 183 -2.86 0.29 -2.55
N THR A 184 -2.29 -0.58 -1.72
CA THR A 184 -1.53 -1.76 -2.16
C THR A 184 -2.35 -2.71 -3.04
N VAL A 185 -3.61 -2.97 -2.68
CA VAL A 185 -4.46 -3.95 -3.37
C VAL A 185 -5.03 -3.38 -4.67
N ALA A 186 -5.50 -2.14 -4.65
CA ALA A 186 -6.05 -1.51 -5.86
C ALA A 186 -4.96 -1.05 -6.83
N THR A 187 -3.81 -0.60 -6.34
CA THR A 187 -2.71 0.00 -7.13
C THR A 187 -3.12 1.31 -7.82
N PRO A 188 -2.17 2.15 -8.26
CA PRO A 188 -2.52 3.38 -8.98
C PRO A 188 -3.17 3.14 -10.36
N ALA A 189 -3.14 1.90 -10.86
CA ALA A 189 -3.78 1.56 -12.12
C ALA A 189 -5.31 1.47 -12.02
N LEU A 190 -5.84 1.03 -10.88
CA LEU A 190 -7.28 0.89 -10.64
C LEU A 190 -7.86 2.09 -9.88
N LEU A 191 -7.11 2.68 -8.95
CA LEU A 191 -7.57 3.76 -8.07
C LEU A 191 -6.44 4.72 -7.73
N ASN A 192 -6.72 6.04 -7.80
CA ASN A 192 -5.86 7.09 -7.29
C ASN A 192 -6.51 7.75 -6.06
N PRO A 193 -6.15 7.37 -4.83
CA PRO A 193 -6.77 7.92 -3.62
C PRO A 193 -6.63 9.44 -3.47
N ILE A 194 -5.58 10.04 -4.03
CA ILE A 194 -5.36 11.49 -4.02
C ILE A 194 -6.53 12.24 -4.70
N GLU A 195 -7.08 11.69 -5.79
CA GLU A 195 -8.27 12.26 -6.47
C GLU A 195 -9.53 12.20 -5.60
N HIS A 196 -9.49 11.40 -4.53
CA HIS A 196 -10.58 11.24 -3.56
C HIS A 196 -10.27 11.88 -2.20
N GLY A 197 -9.20 12.66 -2.13
CA GLY A 197 -8.85 13.50 -0.99
C GLY A 197 -7.86 12.88 0.00
N ALA A 198 -7.18 11.80 -0.35
CA ALA A 198 -6.03 11.30 0.41
C ALA A 198 -4.88 12.33 0.35
N ASN A 199 -4.23 12.55 1.49
CA ASN A 199 -3.04 13.40 1.57
C ASN A 199 -1.76 12.57 1.44
N ILE A 200 -1.82 11.32 1.88
CA ILE A 200 -0.70 10.38 1.87
C ILE A 200 -1.21 9.05 1.33
N VAL A 201 -0.50 8.49 0.36
CA VAL A 201 -0.77 7.15 -0.18
C VAL A 201 0.40 6.23 0.14
N ILE A 202 0.11 5.01 0.58
CA ILE A 202 1.11 4.00 0.91
C ILE A 202 0.95 2.80 -0.01
N HIS A 203 2.07 2.17 -0.36
CA HIS A 203 2.09 0.90 -1.10
C HIS A 203 3.10 -0.09 -0.51
N SER A 204 2.69 -1.33 -0.41
CA SER A 204 3.63 -2.44 -0.47
C SER A 204 3.97 -2.73 -1.94
N LEU A 205 5.14 -2.27 -2.38
CA LEU A 205 5.62 -2.51 -3.76
C LEU A 205 5.90 -3.99 -4.03
N THR A 206 6.01 -4.79 -2.97
CA THR A 206 6.16 -6.26 -2.95
C THR A 206 5.04 -6.98 -3.70
N LYS A 207 3.83 -6.36 -3.73
CA LYS A 207 2.58 -6.98 -4.21
C LYS A 207 2.39 -6.74 -5.72
N TYR A 208 1.22 -6.35 -6.16
CA TYR A 208 0.87 -6.15 -7.58
C TYR A 208 1.84 -5.24 -8.34
N ILE A 209 2.44 -4.22 -7.70
CA ILE A 209 3.37 -3.31 -8.37
C ILE A 209 4.61 -4.07 -8.86
N GLY A 210 5.30 -4.79 -7.98
CA GLY A 210 6.40 -5.68 -8.35
C GLY A 210 5.92 -6.89 -9.14
N GLY A 211 4.89 -7.58 -8.65
CA GLY A 211 4.12 -8.61 -9.31
C GLY A 211 4.81 -9.95 -9.55
N GLN A 212 6.09 -10.10 -9.21
CA GLN A 212 6.90 -11.28 -9.53
C GLN A 212 7.29 -12.11 -8.30
N GLY A 213 6.89 -11.71 -7.09
CA GLY A 213 7.23 -12.41 -5.85
C GLY A 213 8.71 -12.46 -5.52
N ASN A 214 9.55 -11.63 -6.16
CA ASN A 214 11.02 -11.68 -6.09
C ASN A 214 11.65 -10.54 -5.30
N SER A 215 10.92 -9.47 -4.98
CA SER A 215 11.50 -8.27 -4.36
C SER A 215 10.56 -7.67 -3.31
N LEU A 216 11.11 -7.36 -2.14
CA LEU A 216 10.42 -6.56 -1.13
C LEU A 216 10.61 -5.07 -1.43
N GLY A 217 9.58 -4.28 -1.18
CA GLY A 217 9.63 -2.84 -1.23
C GLY A 217 8.39 -2.19 -0.65
N GLY A 218 8.50 -0.92 -0.28
CA GLY A 218 7.41 -0.07 0.13
C GLY A 218 7.54 1.33 -0.45
N ALA A 219 6.47 2.09 -0.48
CA ALA A 219 6.50 3.49 -0.88
C ALA A 219 5.49 4.32 -0.09
N ILE A 220 5.82 5.58 0.10
CA ILE A 220 4.90 6.64 0.52
C ILE A 220 4.88 7.69 -0.58
N ILE A 221 3.68 8.07 -1.00
CA ILE A 221 3.46 9.17 -1.94
C ILE A 221 2.77 10.30 -1.20
N ASP A 222 3.35 11.48 -1.28
CA ASP A 222 2.82 12.72 -0.69
C ASP A 222 2.03 13.49 -1.75
N ALA A 223 0.77 13.77 -1.47
CA ALA A 223 -0.05 14.60 -2.34
C ALA A 223 0.41 16.08 -2.34
N GLY A 224 1.16 16.51 -1.31
CA GLY A 224 1.55 17.90 -1.11
C GLY A 224 0.39 18.86 -0.80
N THR A 225 -0.76 18.32 -0.41
CA THR A 225 -2.02 19.09 -0.25
C THR A 225 -2.39 19.36 1.21
N PHE A 226 -1.71 18.72 2.16
CA PHE A 226 -2.01 18.90 3.57
C PHE A 226 -1.35 20.18 4.12
N ASN A 227 -2.12 20.94 4.90
CA ASN A 227 -1.60 22.12 5.59
C ASN A 227 -0.92 21.74 6.92
N TRP A 228 0.39 21.61 6.91
CA TRP A 228 1.19 21.29 8.09
C TRP A 228 1.26 22.42 9.11
N ALA A 229 0.89 23.66 8.74
CA ALA A 229 0.87 24.83 9.62
C ALA A 229 -0.50 25.08 10.32
N ASN A 230 -1.30 24.02 10.50
CA ASN A 230 -2.62 24.11 11.15
C ASN A 230 -2.57 24.10 12.70
N GLY A 231 -1.38 24.12 13.29
CA GLY A 231 -1.15 24.12 14.74
C GLY A 231 -1.11 22.75 15.41
N LYS A 232 -1.37 21.66 14.67
CA LYS A 232 -1.36 20.28 15.22
C LYS A 232 -0.03 19.56 15.03
N PHE A 233 0.85 20.09 14.18
CA PHE A 233 2.09 19.46 13.74
C PHE A 233 3.30 20.42 13.94
N PRO A 234 3.67 20.74 15.21
CA PRO A 234 4.78 21.66 15.48
C PRO A 234 6.11 21.18 14.88
N GLU A 235 6.27 19.87 14.68
CA GLU A 235 7.46 19.26 14.05
C GLU A 235 7.70 19.72 12.60
N PHE A 236 6.73 20.38 11.98
CA PHE A 236 6.85 20.96 10.64
C PHE A 236 7.02 22.47 10.65
N THR A 237 6.62 23.16 11.74
CA THR A 237 6.59 24.63 11.85
C THR A 237 7.57 25.20 12.83
N GLU A 238 8.18 24.35 13.68
CA GLU A 238 9.25 24.74 14.60
C GLU A 238 10.63 24.36 14.05
N PRO A 239 11.71 25.04 14.49
CA PRO A 239 13.07 24.71 14.07
C PRO A 239 13.45 23.28 14.46
N SER A 240 13.83 22.45 13.48
CA SER A 240 14.28 21.07 13.71
C SER A 240 15.65 21.06 14.38
N ALA A 241 15.73 20.51 15.59
CA ALA A 241 16.99 20.33 16.32
C ALA A 241 17.94 19.35 15.62
N GLY A 242 17.38 18.36 14.89
CA GLY A 242 18.13 17.35 14.14
C GLY A 242 18.68 17.83 12.79
N TYR A 243 18.26 19.04 12.34
CA TYR A 243 18.62 19.52 11.00
C TYR A 243 18.89 21.04 10.98
N HIS A 244 19.84 21.48 11.80
CA HIS A 244 20.37 22.88 11.83
C HIS A 244 19.30 23.98 11.97
N GLY A 245 18.17 23.70 12.63
CA GLY A 245 17.07 24.65 12.79
C GLY A 245 16.18 24.83 11.55
N LEU A 246 16.21 23.88 10.59
CA LEU A 246 15.32 23.88 9.45
C LEU A 246 13.85 23.89 9.90
N VAL A 247 13.05 24.83 9.38
CA VAL A 247 11.59 24.85 9.50
C VAL A 247 11.03 24.25 8.21
N TYR A 248 10.55 23.01 8.29
CA TYR A 248 10.15 22.23 7.10
C TYR A 248 9.07 22.94 6.27
N HIS A 249 8.01 23.42 6.93
CA HIS A 249 6.88 24.05 6.24
C HIS A 249 7.28 25.33 5.49
N GLU A 250 8.06 26.20 6.12
CA GLU A 250 8.51 27.47 5.53
C GLU A 250 9.48 27.27 4.37
N THR A 251 10.40 26.30 4.54
CA THR A 251 11.50 26.09 3.58
C THR A 251 11.06 25.25 2.37
N LEU A 252 10.19 24.25 2.57
CA LEU A 252 9.90 23.20 1.60
C LEU A 252 8.44 23.18 1.12
N GLY A 253 7.55 23.91 1.78
CA GLY A 253 6.14 24.05 1.38
C GLY A 253 5.45 22.69 1.19
N ALA A 254 4.95 22.44 -0.02
CA ALA A 254 4.25 21.20 -0.37
C ALA A 254 5.11 19.92 -0.25
N ALA A 255 6.44 20.04 -0.28
CA ALA A 255 7.37 18.91 -0.17
C ALA A 255 7.80 18.62 1.29
N SER A 256 7.27 19.33 2.28
CA SER A 256 7.68 19.24 3.70
C SER A 256 7.67 17.80 4.21
N TYR A 257 6.61 17.05 3.97
CA TYR A 257 6.50 15.67 4.46
C TYR A 257 7.46 14.75 3.73
N THR A 258 7.57 14.87 2.41
CA THR A 258 8.52 14.08 1.60
C THR A 258 9.96 14.26 2.08
N PHE A 259 10.40 15.50 2.32
CA PHE A 259 11.75 15.75 2.81
C PHE A 259 11.95 15.31 4.26
N LYS A 260 10.94 15.48 5.13
CA LYS A 260 11.01 14.98 6.51
C LYS A 260 11.14 13.45 6.55
N LEU A 261 10.43 12.73 5.66
CA LEU A 261 10.59 11.29 5.50
C LEU A 261 12.03 10.89 5.11
N ILE A 262 12.70 11.66 4.26
CA ILE A 262 14.08 11.39 3.85
C ILE A 262 15.06 11.75 4.97
N LEU A 263 14.94 12.98 5.51
CA LEU A 263 15.93 13.59 6.41
C LEU A 263 15.86 13.06 7.84
N GLU A 264 14.71 12.59 8.28
CA GLU A 264 14.50 11.96 9.59
C GLU A 264 14.11 10.50 9.44
N GLY A 265 13.07 10.19 8.66
CA GLY A 265 12.54 8.83 8.51
C GLY A 265 13.57 7.84 7.97
N LEU A 266 14.08 8.01 6.77
CA LEU A 266 15.08 7.10 6.18
C LEU A 266 16.44 7.21 6.89
N ARG A 267 16.89 8.44 7.20
CA ARG A 267 18.17 8.64 7.85
C ARG A 267 18.26 7.91 9.18
N ASP A 268 17.23 8.04 10.02
CA ASP A 268 17.30 7.64 11.43
C ASP A 268 16.76 6.22 11.64
N PHE A 269 15.68 5.81 10.94
CA PHE A 269 15.12 4.44 11.05
C PHE A 269 15.75 3.44 10.08
N GLY A 270 16.40 3.90 9.01
CA GLY A 270 17.23 3.06 8.15
C GLY A 270 16.52 2.11 7.23
N GLY A 271 15.21 2.21 7.03
CA GLY A 271 14.42 1.31 6.20
C GLY A 271 14.59 1.51 4.68
N ALA A 272 15.82 1.71 4.19
CA ALA A 272 16.14 2.03 2.82
C ALA A 272 15.93 0.86 1.85
N LEU A 273 15.42 1.14 0.66
CA LEU A 273 15.27 0.16 -0.43
C LEU A 273 16.61 -0.08 -1.13
N SER A 274 16.93 -1.35 -1.40
CA SER A 274 18.08 -1.72 -2.23
C SER A 274 17.87 -1.28 -3.68
N PRO A 275 18.89 -0.71 -4.38
CA PRO A 275 18.80 -0.37 -5.80
C PRO A 275 18.44 -1.54 -6.70
N THR A 276 18.90 -2.75 -6.38
CA THR A 276 18.53 -3.99 -7.10
C THR A 276 17.03 -4.28 -6.96
N ASN A 277 16.46 -4.16 -5.75
CA ASN A 277 15.02 -4.32 -5.57
C ASN A 277 14.24 -3.21 -6.27
N ALA A 278 14.74 -1.97 -6.23
CA ALA A 278 14.12 -0.86 -6.97
C ALA A 278 14.06 -1.15 -8.47
N PHE A 279 15.15 -1.66 -9.05
CA PHE A 279 15.20 -2.05 -10.48
C PHE A 279 14.16 -3.15 -10.79
N ASN A 280 14.10 -4.22 -10.00
CA ASN A 280 13.13 -5.31 -10.20
C ASN A 280 11.69 -4.80 -10.09
N ILE A 281 11.42 -3.91 -9.14
CA ILE A 281 10.10 -3.30 -8.96
C ILE A 281 9.75 -2.39 -10.15
N ILE A 282 10.71 -1.63 -10.69
CA ILE A 282 10.51 -0.82 -11.90
C ILE A 282 10.06 -1.69 -13.06
N GLN A 283 10.71 -2.84 -13.29
CA GLN A 283 10.32 -3.76 -14.35
C GLN A 283 8.89 -4.30 -14.16
N GLY A 284 8.51 -4.62 -12.93
CA GLY A 284 7.13 -5.00 -12.60
C GLY A 284 6.15 -3.86 -12.87
N LEU A 285 6.49 -2.65 -12.45
CA LEU A 285 5.65 -1.46 -12.61
C LEU A 285 5.38 -1.14 -14.09
N GLU A 286 6.36 -1.34 -14.96
CA GLU A 286 6.23 -1.11 -16.41
C GLU A 286 5.10 -1.93 -17.07
N THR A 287 4.76 -3.08 -16.50
CA THR A 287 3.69 -3.96 -17.00
C THR A 287 2.44 -3.99 -16.12
N LEU A 288 2.38 -3.14 -15.10
CA LEU A 288 1.30 -3.15 -14.10
C LEU A 288 -0.09 -3.00 -14.74
N ASP A 289 -0.26 -2.07 -15.70
CA ASP A 289 -1.57 -1.81 -16.34
C ASP A 289 -2.14 -3.06 -17.03
N ILE A 290 -1.29 -3.83 -17.70
CA ILE A 290 -1.69 -5.05 -18.40
C ILE A 290 -1.99 -6.16 -17.38
N ARG A 291 -1.12 -6.34 -16.39
CA ARG A 291 -1.26 -7.40 -15.39
C ARG A 291 -2.48 -7.22 -14.51
N ILE A 292 -2.70 -6.02 -13.98
CA ILE A 292 -3.81 -5.79 -13.05
C ILE A 292 -5.19 -5.93 -13.71
N LYS A 293 -5.30 -5.59 -15.01
CA LYS A 293 -6.50 -5.86 -15.80
C LYS A 293 -6.75 -7.36 -15.92
N LYS A 294 -5.71 -8.14 -16.24
CA LYS A 294 -5.84 -9.60 -16.35
C LYS A 294 -6.13 -10.25 -15.00
N HIS A 295 -5.49 -9.81 -13.92
CA HIS A 295 -5.83 -10.24 -12.56
C HIS A 295 -7.31 -10.00 -12.23
N SER A 296 -7.81 -8.79 -12.51
CA SER A 296 -9.21 -8.43 -12.24
C SER A 296 -10.20 -9.23 -13.08
N GLU A 297 -9.89 -9.45 -14.37
CA GLU A 297 -10.69 -10.28 -15.27
C GLU A 297 -10.77 -11.74 -14.78
N ASN A 298 -9.61 -12.36 -14.50
CA ASN A 298 -9.57 -13.71 -14.00
C ASN A 298 -10.30 -13.84 -12.65
N ALA A 299 -10.09 -12.89 -11.73
CA ALA A 299 -10.73 -12.88 -10.42
C ALA A 299 -12.25 -12.77 -10.51
N LEU A 300 -12.77 -11.90 -11.38
CA LEU A 300 -14.21 -11.78 -11.60
C LEU A 300 -14.81 -13.07 -12.16
N ASN A 301 -14.15 -13.68 -13.14
CA ASN A 301 -14.61 -14.94 -13.74
C ASN A 301 -14.55 -16.12 -12.76
N ILE A 302 -13.49 -16.20 -11.92
CA ILE A 302 -13.40 -17.20 -10.84
C ILE A 302 -14.47 -16.96 -9.79
N ALA A 303 -14.70 -15.71 -9.37
CA ALA A 303 -15.73 -15.39 -8.38
C ALA A 303 -17.14 -15.75 -8.87
N ALA A 304 -17.49 -15.41 -10.10
CA ALA A 304 -18.76 -15.77 -10.69
C ALA A 304 -18.93 -17.30 -10.82
N TRP A 305 -17.88 -18.01 -11.25
CA TRP A 305 -17.89 -19.47 -11.32
C TRP A 305 -18.04 -20.11 -9.93
N LEU A 306 -17.41 -19.56 -8.90
CA LEU A 306 -17.52 -20.05 -7.51
C LEU A 306 -18.96 -19.92 -6.96
N GLU A 307 -19.74 -18.90 -7.35
CA GLU A 307 -21.15 -18.76 -6.95
C GLU A 307 -22.01 -19.92 -7.45
N GLU A 308 -21.59 -20.62 -8.51
CA GLU A 308 -22.31 -21.74 -9.12
C GLU A 308 -21.94 -23.11 -8.52
N GLN A 309 -20.91 -23.19 -7.65
CA GLN A 309 -20.41 -24.47 -7.13
C GLN A 309 -21.21 -24.94 -5.91
N SER A 310 -21.57 -26.22 -5.88
CA SER A 310 -22.35 -26.81 -4.78
C SER A 310 -21.60 -26.85 -3.45
N GLU A 311 -20.27 -26.92 -3.48
CA GLU A 311 -19.36 -26.97 -2.34
C GLU A 311 -19.17 -25.62 -1.68
N VAL A 312 -19.47 -24.52 -2.41
CA VAL A 312 -19.28 -23.14 -1.96
C VAL A 312 -20.52 -22.66 -1.17
N ALA A 313 -20.29 -22.03 -0.04
CA ALA A 313 -21.34 -21.48 0.80
C ALA A 313 -21.63 -20.00 0.50
N TRP A 314 -20.59 -19.23 0.20
CA TRP A 314 -20.65 -17.80 -0.14
C TRP A 314 -19.40 -17.37 -0.90
N VAL A 315 -19.52 -16.30 -1.69
CA VAL A 315 -18.41 -15.66 -2.42
C VAL A 315 -18.39 -14.17 -2.11
N ASN A 316 -17.21 -13.60 -1.94
CA ASN A 316 -17.04 -12.18 -1.78
C ASN A 316 -16.00 -11.64 -2.77
N TYR A 317 -16.48 -10.86 -3.73
CA TYR A 317 -15.68 -10.12 -4.69
C TYR A 317 -16.44 -8.84 -5.08
N PRO A 318 -15.85 -7.64 -4.97
CA PRO A 318 -16.60 -6.39 -5.16
C PRO A 318 -17.16 -6.20 -6.57
N GLY A 319 -16.63 -6.91 -7.57
CA GLY A 319 -17.09 -6.88 -8.96
C GLY A 319 -18.38 -7.66 -9.21
N LEU A 320 -18.76 -8.60 -8.35
CA LEU A 320 -20.00 -9.36 -8.49
C LEU A 320 -21.22 -8.46 -8.29
N GLU A 321 -22.28 -8.67 -9.07
CA GLU A 321 -23.54 -7.94 -8.89
C GLU A 321 -24.23 -8.25 -7.55
N SER A 322 -24.04 -9.45 -7.03
CA SER A 322 -24.47 -9.90 -5.71
C SER A 322 -23.75 -9.20 -4.55
N SER A 323 -22.56 -8.62 -4.80
CA SER A 323 -21.75 -7.99 -3.75
C SER A 323 -22.39 -6.71 -3.21
N LYS A 324 -22.50 -6.61 -1.87
CA LYS A 324 -22.93 -5.38 -1.20
C LYS A 324 -22.03 -4.17 -1.51
N TYR A 325 -20.81 -4.40 -1.96
CA TYR A 325 -19.83 -3.36 -2.33
C TYR A 325 -19.87 -2.98 -3.81
N ASN A 326 -20.67 -3.67 -4.66
CA ASN A 326 -20.68 -3.47 -6.10
C ASN A 326 -20.91 -2.02 -6.52
N LYS A 327 -21.83 -1.31 -5.84
CA LYS A 327 -22.11 0.12 -6.11
C LYS A 327 -20.89 1.01 -5.85
N LEU A 328 -20.18 0.81 -4.74
CA LEU A 328 -18.96 1.56 -4.43
C LEU A 328 -17.81 1.15 -5.36
N ALA A 329 -17.71 -0.14 -5.68
CA ALA A 329 -16.72 -0.64 -6.63
C ALA A 329 -16.91 -0.02 -8.03
N LYS A 330 -18.13 0.10 -8.53
CA LYS A 330 -18.41 0.82 -9.79
C LYS A 330 -18.01 2.30 -9.72
N THR A 331 -18.03 2.92 -8.54
CA THR A 331 -17.67 4.33 -8.34
C THR A 331 -16.15 4.52 -8.22
N TYR A 332 -15.48 3.73 -7.39
CA TYR A 332 -14.06 3.92 -7.04
C TYR A 332 -13.11 3.02 -7.85
N LEU A 333 -13.58 1.86 -8.29
CA LEU A 333 -12.79 0.84 -8.98
C LEU A 333 -13.41 0.45 -10.35
N PRO A 334 -13.78 1.41 -11.22
CA PRO A 334 -14.48 1.12 -12.49
C PRO A 334 -13.62 0.36 -13.49
N LYS A 335 -12.29 0.33 -13.32
CA LYS A 335 -11.34 -0.32 -14.22
C LYS A 335 -11.07 -1.78 -13.87
N GLY A 336 -11.57 -2.27 -12.70
CA GLY A 336 -11.36 -3.61 -12.17
C GLY A 336 -11.25 -3.59 -10.64
N GLN A 337 -11.44 -4.74 -9.99
CA GLN A 337 -11.51 -4.83 -8.52
C GLN A 337 -10.39 -5.70 -7.94
N SER A 338 -9.20 -5.68 -8.60
CA SER A 338 -8.02 -6.44 -8.20
C SER A 338 -8.15 -7.96 -8.37
N GLY A 339 -7.15 -8.71 -7.94
CA GLY A 339 -7.07 -10.17 -8.12
C GLY A 339 -7.37 -10.97 -6.85
N ILE A 340 -7.88 -10.36 -5.78
CA ILE A 340 -8.21 -11.09 -4.55
C ILE A 340 -9.69 -11.50 -4.58
N VAL A 341 -9.95 -12.80 -4.32
CA VAL A 341 -11.28 -13.35 -4.13
C VAL A 341 -11.30 -14.07 -2.79
N THR A 342 -12.36 -13.89 -1.99
CA THR A 342 -12.61 -14.70 -0.79
C THR A 342 -13.91 -15.43 -0.90
N PHE A 343 -13.96 -16.67 -0.40
CA PHE A 343 -15.15 -17.49 -0.40
C PHE A 343 -15.14 -18.45 0.77
N GLY A 344 -16.32 -18.91 1.18
CA GLY A 344 -16.50 -19.94 2.19
C GLY A 344 -16.89 -21.27 1.57
N VAL A 345 -16.37 -22.38 2.10
CA VAL A 345 -16.76 -23.72 1.69
C VAL A 345 -17.69 -24.37 2.71
N LYS A 346 -18.63 -25.19 2.23
CA LYS A 346 -19.47 -26.02 3.10
C LYS A 346 -18.59 -27.05 3.82
N GLY A 347 -18.86 -27.26 5.13
CA GLY A 347 -18.04 -28.14 5.97
C GLY A 347 -17.04 -27.38 6.87
N GLY A 348 -17.01 -26.04 6.78
CA GLY A 348 -16.31 -25.15 7.73
C GLY A 348 -14.79 -25.31 7.70
N TYR A 349 -14.15 -25.20 8.88
CA TYR A 349 -12.70 -25.13 9.03
C TYR A 349 -11.93 -26.27 8.36
N GLU A 350 -12.34 -27.53 8.61
CA GLU A 350 -11.60 -28.71 8.07
C GLU A 350 -11.76 -28.83 6.54
N ALA A 351 -12.92 -28.47 6.00
CA ALA A 351 -13.14 -28.46 4.56
C ALA A 351 -12.30 -27.36 3.88
N ALA A 352 -12.29 -26.14 4.43
CA ALA A 352 -11.50 -25.04 3.90
C ALA A 352 -10.00 -25.35 3.89
N LYS A 353 -9.50 -25.96 4.96
CA LYS A 353 -8.13 -26.41 5.05
C LYS A 353 -7.81 -27.47 4.02
N LYS A 354 -8.67 -28.52 3.87
CA LYS A 354 -8.48 -29.57 2.87
C LYS A 354 -8.45 -29.02 1.44
N VAL A 355 -9.36 -28.12 1.09
CA VAL A 355 -9.36 -27.50 -0.23
C VAL A 355 -8.05 -26.75 -0.47
N SER A 356 -7.62 -25.93 0.51
CA SER A 356 -6.37 -25.18 0.41
C SER A 356 -5.12 -26.06 0.29
N ASP A 357 -5.10 -27.22 0.94
CA ASP A 357 -3.98 -28.16 0.93
C ASP A 357 -3.91 -29.02 -0.35
N ASN A 358 -5.00 -29.10 -1.14
CA ASN A 358 -5.12 -30.02 -2.29
C ASN A 358 -5.12 -29.33 -3.66
N THR A 359 -4.94 -28.01 -3.73
CA THR A 359 -4.65 -27.32 -5.01
C THR A 359 -3.23 -27.65 -5.48
N LYS A 360 -3.03 -27.71 -6.80
CA LYS A 360 -1.73 -27.99 -7.43
C LYS A 360 -1.17 -26.80 -8.17
N LEU A 361 -2.05 -25.99 -8.77
CA LEU A 361 -1.71 -24.77 -9.52
C LEU A 361 -1.68 -23.55 -8.60
N PHE A 362 -2.72 -23.40 -7.75
CA PHE A 362 -2.70 -22.40 -6.70
C PHE A 362 -1.67 -22.77 -5.63
N SER A 363 -0.64 -21.95 -5.44
CA SER A 363 0.39 -22.18 -4.43
C SER A 363 -0.11 -21.78 -3.04
N LEU A 364 0.00 -22.68 -2.07
CA LEU A 364 -0.33 -22.42 -0.67
C LEU A 364 0.77 -21.59 -0.01
N LEU A 365 0.57 -20.28 0.13
CA LEU A 365 1.51 -19.37 0.79
C LEU A 365 0.87 -18.02 1.18
N ALA A 366 1.55 -17.28 2.06
CA ALA A 366 1.11 -16.01 2.59
C ALA A 366 1.62 -14.82 1.74
N ASN A 367 1.08 -14.63 0.54
CA ASN A 367 1.32 -13.45 -0.29
C ASN A 367 0.06 -13.08 -1.09
N ILE A 368 0.12 -11.97 -1.84
CA ILE A 368 -0.89 -11.53 -2.81
C ILE A 368 -0.21 -10.82 -3.97
N GLY A 369 -0.89 -10.73 -5.12
CA GLY A 369 -0.46 -9.89 -6.25
C GLY A 369 0.71 -10.45 -7.05
N ASP A 370 1.04 -11.73 -6.87
CA ASP A 370 1.97 -12.47 -7.73
C ASP A 370 1.29 -12.78 -9.07
N THR A 371 2.07 -12.85 -10.14
CA THR A 371 1.59 -13.31 -11.46
C THR A 371 1.07 -14.76 -11.44
N LYS A 372 1.52 -15.55 -10.47
CA LYS A 372 1.04 -16.92 -10.19
C LYS A 372 -0.06 -16.89 -9.14
N SER A 373 -1.06 -17.75 -9.34
CA SER A 373 -2.19 -17.88 -8.41
C SER A 373 -1.79 -18.45 -7.06
N LEU A 374 -2.32 -17.86 -6.00
CA LEU A 374 -2.03 -18.22 -4.61
C LEU A 374 -3.33 -18.51 -3.86
N ILE A 375 -3.25 -19.43 -2.90
CA ILE A 375 -4.35 -19.79 -1.99
C ILE A 375 -3.88 -19.78 -0.55
N ILE A 376 -4.77 -19.45 0.37
CA ILE A 376 -4.52 -19.59 1.80
C ILE A 376 -5.83 -19.71 2.58
N HIS A 377 -5.81 -20.45 3.68
CA HIS A 377 -6.85 -20.48 4.70
C HIS A 377 -6.45 -19.56 5.86
N PRO A 378 -6.97 -18.32 5.94
CA PRO A 378 -6.50 -17.31 6.88
C PRO A 378 -6.66 -17.68 8.35
N ALA A 379 -7.75 -18.35 8.71
CA ALA A 379 -8.03 -18.71 10.11
C ALA A 379 -6.97 -19.64 10.69
N SER A 380 -6.40 -20.56 9.89
CA SER A 380 -5.33 -21.49 10.36
C SER A 380 -3.92 -20.93 10.16
N THR A 381 -3.73 -19.77 9.55
CA THR A 381 -2.42 -19.26 9.14
C THR A 381 -2.22 -17.80 9.52
N THR A 382 -2.51 -16.87 8.64
CA THR A 382 -2.19 -15.44 8.78
C THR A 382 -2.93 -14.74 9.93
N HIS A 383 -4.06 -15.28 10.40
CA HIS A 383 -4.88 -14.73 11.47
C HIS A 383 -5.00 -15.67 12.69
N GLN A 384 -4.25 -16.77 12.71
CA GLN A 384 -4.29 -17.77 13.80
C GLN A 384 -4.01 -17.17 15.19
N GLN A 385 -3.23 -16.08 15.25
CA GLN A 385 -2.86 -15.43 16.52
C GLN A 385 -3.94 -14.49 17.05
N LEU A 386 -4.99 -14.19 16.26
CA LEU A 386 -6.09 -13.33 16.66
C LEU A 386 -7.13 -14.13 17.47
N SER A 387 -7.77 -13.47 18.42
CA SER A 387 -8.98 -14.02 19.05
C SER A 387 -10.10 -14.20 18.02
N GLU A 388 -11.06 -15.09 18.27
CA GLU A 388 -12.21 -15.29 17.39
C GLU A 388 -12.95 -13.97 17.08
N GLN A 389 -13.16 -13.13 18.11
CA GLN A 389 -13.78 -11.82 17.93
C GLN A 389 -12.95 -10.87 17.03
N ALA A 390 -11.64 -10.92 17.13
CA ALA A 390 -10.74 -10.15 16.27
C ALA A 390 -10.70 -10.70 14.84
N GLN A 391 -10.79 -12.02 14.66
CA GLN A 391 -10.93 -12.66 13.35
C GLN A 391 -12.23 -12.24 12.67
N GLU A 392 -13.38 -12.31 13.37
CA GLU A 392 -14.66 -11.85 12.85
C GLU A 392 -14.65 -10.36 12.45
N SER A 393 -14.04 -9.50 13.28
CA SER A 393 -13.90 -8.08 12.98
C SER A 393 -13.06 -7.83 11.74
N ALA A 394 -12.04 -8.66 11.50
CA ALA A 394 -11.23 -8.66 10.29
C ALA A 394 -11.92 -9.32 9.07
N GLY A 395 -13.11 -9.90 9.26
CA GLY A 395 -13.87 -10.61 8.23
C GLY A 395 -13.32 -12.00 7.92
N VAL A 396 -12.63 -12.63 8.87
CA VAL A 396 -12.10 -13.99 8.77
C VAL A 396 -13.01 -14.96 9.49
N THR A 397 -13.68 -15.82 8.70
CA THR A 397 -14.50 -16.93 9.21
C THR A 397 -13.74 -18.25 9.10
N ASN A 398 -14.17 -19.27 9.82
CA ASN A 398 -13.53 -20.58 9.84
C ASN A 398 -13.57 -21.32 8.50
N ASP A 399 -14.53 -21.00 7.65
CA ASP A 399 -14.72 -21.58 6.31
C ASP A 399 -14.06 -20.77 5.19
N LEU A 400 -13.45 -19.59 5.52
CA LEU A 400 -12.93 -18.67 4.55
C LEU A 400 -11.64 -19.15 3.88
N ILE A 401 -11.65 -19.19 2.57
CA ILE A 401 -10.47 -19.32 1.71
C ILE A 401 -10.22 -18.01 0.99
N ARG A 402 -8.97 -17.56 0.95
CA ARG A 402 -8.55 -16.40 0.15
C ARG A 402 -7.71 -16.85 -1.04
N LEU A 403 -8.13 -16.45 -2.23
CA LEU A 403 -7.33 -16.56 -3.45
C LEU A 403 -6.67 -15.21 -3.76
N SER A 404 -5.45 -15.26 -4.30
CA SER A 404 -4.86 -14.21 -5.10
C SER A 404 -4.72 -14.75 -6.51
N VAL A 405 -5.68 -14.39 -7.36
CA VAL A 405 -5.81 -14.96 -8.71
C VAL A 405 -4.75 -14.36 -9.63
N GLY A 406 -3.98 -15.20 -10.28
CA GLY A 406 -2.87 -14.85 -11.16
C GLY A 406 -3.28 -14.64 -12.61
N LEU A 407 -2.31 -14.82 -13.50
CA LEU A 407 -2.44 -14.54 -14.94
C LEU A 407 -2.63 -15.82 -15.79
N GLU A 408 -2.70 -16.96 -15.15
CA GLU A 408 -2.83 -18.27 -15.81
C GLU A 408 -4.09 -18.36 -16.66
N ASN A 409 -4.20 -19.40 -17.46
CA ASN A 409 -5.41 -19.72 -18.20
C ASN A 409 -6.58 -19.96 -17.21
N LEU A 410 -7.72 -19.35 -17.48
CA LEU A 410 -8.90 -19.39 -16.60
C LEU A 410 -9.42 -20.80 -16.37
N GLU A 411 -9.46 -21.64 -17.43
CA GLU A 411 -9.99 -23.00 -17.33
C GLU A 411 -9.07 -23.92 -16.52
N ASP A 412 -7.74 -23.70 -16.57
CA ASP A 412 -6.78 -24.42 -15.74
C ASP A 412 -6.98 -24.08 -14.25
N LEU A 413 -7.22 -22.80 -13.93
CA LEU A 413 -7.53 -22.34 -12.57
C LEU A 413 -8.83 -22.96 -12.03
N LYS A 414 -9.89 -22.99 -12.84
CA LYS A 414 -11.16 -23.64 -12.48
C LYS A 414 -10.99 -25.13 -12.28
N SER A 415 -10.23 -25.80 -13.14
CA SER A 415 -9.97 -27.25 -13.04
C SER A 415 -9.24 -27.59 -11.75
N ASP A 416 -8.22 -26.81 -11.36
CA ASP A 416 -7.46 -27.03 -10.12
C ASP A 416 -8.34 -26.88 -8.87
N LEU A 417 -9.19 -25.85 -8.82
CA LEU A 417 -10.17 -25.68 -7.73
C LEU A 417 -11.22 -26.79 -7.70
N LYS A 418 -11.72 -27.22 -8.89
CA LYS A 418 -12.68 -28.31 -8.99
C LYS A 418 -12.10 -29.63 -8.46
N ASP A 419 -10.85 -29.94 -8.80
CA ASP A 419 -10.16 -31.13 -8.30
C ASP A 419 -9.98 -31.06 -6.78
N ALA A 420 -9.67 -29.88 -6.23
CA ALA A 420 -9.56 -29.66 -4.78
C ALA A 420 -10.92 -29.84 -4.07
N PHE A 421 -12.04 -29.43 -4.67
CA PHE A 421 -13.39 -29.63 -4.12
C PHE A 421 -13.79 -31.09 -4.03
N LEU A 422 -13.25 -31.98 -4.86
CA LEU A 422 -13.49 -33.43 -4.74
C LEU A 422 -12.96 -34.05 -3.44
N THR A 423 -12.16 -33.30 -2.66
CA THR A 423 -11.59 -33.76 -1.37
C THR A 423 -12.52 -33.54 -0.17
N ILE A 424 -13.61 -32.79 -0.34
CA ILE A 424 -14.57 -32.43 0.71
C ILE A 424 -15.97 -32.96 0.48
#